data_92159493c81fe9a732af1f4d33f39f16
#
_entry.id   92159493c81fe9a732af1f4d33f39f16
#
_cell.length_a   1.000
_cell.length_b   1.000
_cell.length_c   1.000
_cell.angle_alpha   90.00
_cell.angle_beta   90.00
_cell.angle_gamma   90.00
#
_symmetry.space_group_name_H-M   'P 1'
#
loop_
_entity.id
_entity.type
_entity.pdbx_description
1 polymer ?
#
loop_
_entity_poly.entity_id
_entity_poly.type
_entity_poly.pdbx_seq_one_letter_code
_entity_poly.pdbx_strand_id
1 'polypeptide(L)'
;LQWADCFKPKEEEKAKQESKVLTVLQLINARIEYFENHEKFKNGKLVKSVGTASMYKQFRTSLSAFTQKQYNKDLSRFYFTDITQKFLLEYIVYLERRGIENGNRAGLRQLLRIFRALVNYAKDELHMYGANPTIFEAATEKMAWGQFESKAVNPNIIRRMEFMDRSLFSEQEQLCLDLFLFSFYSGGMANVDVVNLTWDMINEKEGMIVYERTKFPKLAKPLLIDRLIIILEKYRGKGVGNYVFPVYTEKHITDKQKMGRRNSFSTLVSETLDKVCEILGINEKMTWYTARGTFISSELDAGTPITHVAEMAGNSARTIEKHYYKNTKQDELRQRMNARYGNWGQ
;
A
#
# COMPACT_ATOMS: atom_id res chain seq x y z
N LEU A 1 40.32 54.12 2.21
CA LEU A 1 39.74 52.81 2.41
C LEU A 1 38.58 52.69 1.48
N GLN A 2 38.77 51.92 0.40
CA GLN A 2 37.90 51.81 -0.74
C GLN A 2 36.71 50.89 -0.43
N TRP A 3 35.52 51.43 -0.62
CA TRP A 3 34.21 50.72 -0.50
C TRP A 3 34.00 49.62 -1.54
N ALA A 4 34.94 49.44 -2.48
CA ALA A 4 34.81 48.47 -3.59
C ALA A 4 35.16 47.03 -3.19
N ASP A 5 35.78 46.77 -2.02
CA ASP A 5 36.22 45.43 -1.63
C ASP A 5 35.16 44.63 -0.83
N CYS A 6 34.01 45.24 -0.50
CA CYS A 6 32.91 44.53 0.20
C CYS A 6 31.95 43.75 -0.73
N PHE A 7 32.09 43.85 -2.03
CA PHE A 7 31.19 43.23 -3.01
C PHE A 7 31.86 42.25 -3.99
N LYS A 8 33.10 41.84 -3.72
CA LYS A 8 33.66 40.70 -4.43
C LYS A 8 33.00 39.44 -3.88
N PRO A 9 32.23 38.68 -4.69
CA PRO A 9 31.81 37.35 -4.26
C PRO A 9 33.08 36.56 -3.99
N LYS A 10 33.14 35.95 -2.83
CA LYS A 10 34.25 35.09 -2.46
C LYS A 10 34.32 33.97 -3.49
N GLU A 11 35.25 34.07 -4.41
CA GLU A 11 35.56 33.00 -5.41
C GLU A 11 35.98 31.71 -4.70
N GLU A 12 36.40 31.77 -3.44
CA GLU A 12 36.71 30.61 -2.62
C GLU A 12 35.49 29.77 -2.19
N GLU A 13 34.27 30.31 -2.18
CA GLU A 13 33.06 29.52 -1.90
C GLU A 13 32.54 28.82 -3.17
N LYS A 14 32.88 29.31 -4.37
CA LYS A 14 32.56 28.60 -5.63
C LYS A 14 33.47 27.39 -5.90
N ALA A 15 34.70 27.40 -5.42
CA ALA A 15 35.64 26.29 -5.59
C ALA A 15 35.42 25.11 -4.66
N LYS A 16 34.58 25.25 -3.60
CA LYS A 16 34.24 24.13 -2.67
C LYS A 16 32.94 23.40 -3.00
N GLN A 17 32.23 23.81 -4.01
CA GLN A 17 31.13 23.05 -4.63
C GLN A 17 31.58 22.42 -5.96
N GLU A 18 32.70 21.77 -6.01
CA GLU A 18 32.85 20.61 -6.89
C GLU A 18 31.82 19.60 -6.40
N SER A 19 30.63 19.64 -7.00
CA SER A 19 29.58 18.67 -6.80
C SER A 19 30.23 17.31 -7.03
N LYS A 20 30.41 16.56 -5.94
CA LYS A 20 30.94 15.20 -5.99
C LYS A 20 30.10 14.45 -7.00
N VAL A 21 30.64 14.18 -8.19
CA VAL A 21 29.90 13.53 -9.27
C VAL A 21 29.56 12.11 -8.80
N LEU A 22 28.37 11.95 -8.25
CA LEU A 22 27.90 10.66 -7.78
C LEU A 22 27.43 9.80 -8.96
N THR A 23 27.80 8.53 -8.93
CA THR A 23 27.18 7.55 -9.85
C THR A 23 25.71 7.32 -9.45
N VAL A 24 24.94 6.78 -10.37
CA VAL A 24 23.54 6.39 -10.11
C VAL A 24 23.44 5.43 -8.92
N LEU A 25 24.36 4.45 -8.84
CA LEU A 25 24.39 3.48 -7.73
C LEU A 25 24.72 4.15 -6.40
N GLN A 26 25.67 5.08 -6.36
CA GLN A 26 26.01 5.81 -5.14
C GLN A 26 24.82 6.61 -4.62
N LEU A 27 24.08 7.29 -5.50
CA LEU A 27 22.91 8.03 -5.08
C LEU A 27 21.78 7.11 -4.59
N ILE A 28 21.55 5.98 -5.27
CA ILE A 28 20.57 4.98 -4.79
C ILE A 28 20.92 4.51 -3.37
N ASN A 29 22.20 4.19 -3.12
CA ASN A 29 22.66 3.72 -1.81
C ASN A 29 22.49 4.81 -0.74
N ALA A 30 22.83 6.06 -1.04
CA ALA A 30 22.62 7.19 -0.14
C ALA A 30 21.12 7.38 0.19
N ARG A 31 20.23 7.21 -0.78
CA ARG A 31 18.78 7.27 -0.54
C ARG A 31 18.27 6.10 0.32
N ILE A 32 18.82 4.90 0.12
CA ILE A 32 18.50 3.74 0.97
C ILE A 32 18.88 4.03 2.41
N GLU A 33 20.13 4.45 2.64
CA GLU A 33 20.65 4.79 3.97
C GLU A 33 19.83 5.90 4.63
N TYR A 34 19.52 6.96 3.89
CA TYR A 34 18.67 8.04 4.36
C TYR A 34 17.32 7.51 4.86
N PHE A 35 16.60 6.69 4.07
CA PHE A 35 15.29 6.19 4.46
C PHE A 35 15.32 5.11 5.54
N GLU A 36 16.44 4.43 5.75
CA GLU A 36 16.62 3.49 6.86
C GLU A 36 16.86 4.21 8.19
N ASN A 37 17.51 5.36 8.16
CA ASN A 37 17.93 6.10 9.35
C ASN A 37 17.05 7.31 9.65
N HIS A 38 16.43 7.90 8.63
CA HIS A 38 15.60 9.09 8.79
C HIS A 38 14.29 8.76 9.50
N GLU A 39 14.09 9.38 10.63
CA GLU A 39 12.86 9.34 11.40
C GLU A 39 11.99 10.54 11.06
N LYS A 40 10.71 10.28 10.83
CA LYS A 40 9.70 11.32 10.66
C LYS A 40 8.63 11.18 11.72
N PHE A 41 8.13 12.32 12.17
CA PHE A 41 7.03 12.37 13.11
C PHE A 41 5.73 11.98 12.38
N LYS A 42 5.08 10.94 12.88
CA LYS A 42 3.80 10.48 12.35
C LYS A 42 2.94 9.98 13.51
N ASN A 43 1.74 10.54 13.65
CA ASN A 43 0.77 10.12 14.68
C ASN A 43 1.35 10.16 16.10
N GLY A 44 2.04 11.23 16.45
CA GLY A 44 2.65 11.37 17.77
C GLY A 44 3.89 10.49 18.04
N LYS A 45 4.36 9.72 17.04
CA LYS A 45 5.52 8.82 17.16
C LYS A 45 6.54 9.09 16.06
N LEU A 46 7.83 8.91 16.40
CA LEU A 46 8.89 8.87 15.40
C LEU A 46 8.88 7.52 14.69
N VAL A 47 8.77 7.52 13.36
CA VAL A 47 8.73 6.31 12.54
C VAL A 47 9.76 6.39 11.42
N LYS A 48 10.46 5.29 11.17
CA LYS A 48 11.40 5.15 10.06
C LYS A 48 10.69 4.84 8.76
N SER A 49 11.27 5.27 7.65
CA SER A 49 10.71 5.06 6.31
C SER A 49 11.18 3.73 5.67
N VAL A 50 11.24 2.64 6.46
CA VAL A 50 11.76 1.32 6.06
C VAL A 50 11.10 0.77 4.79
N GLY A 51 9.80 1.01 4.59
CA GLY A 51 9.10 0.62 3.37
C GLY A 51 9.64 1.32 2.13
N THR A 52 9.97 2.61 2.23
CA THR A 52 10.57 3.37 1.11
C THR A 52 12.00 2.87 0.85
N ALA A 53 12.79 2.62 1.89
CA ALA A 53 14.12 2.03 1.75
C ALA A 53 14.06 0.67 1.02
N SER A 54 13.10 -0.20 1.37
CA SER A 54 12.89 -1.49 0.69
C SER A 54 12.60 -1.32 -0.80
N MET A 55 11.81 -0.31 -1.18
CA MET A 55 11.52 -0.02 -2.59
C MET A 55 12.75 0.46 -3.36
N TYR A 56 13.59 1.30 -2.77
CA TYR A 56 14.88 1.68 -3.37
C TYR A 56 15.82 0.48 -3.50
N LYS A 57 15.83 -0.46 -2.55
CA LYS A 57 16.60 -1.71 -2.66
C LYS A 57 16.12 -2.59 -3.83
N GLN A 58 14.81 -2.74 -3.99
CA GLN A 58 14.23 -3.45 -5.13
C GLN A 58 14.57 -2.77 -6.46
N PHE A 59 14.50 -1.45 -6.51
CA PHE A 59 14.89 -0.66 -7.68
C PHE A 59 16.37 -0.86 -8.01
N ARG A 60 17.29 -0.78 -7.01
CA ARG A 60 18.71 -1.05 -7.19
C ARG A 60 18.94 -2.41 -7.82
N THR A 61 18.36 -3.46 -7.25
CA THR A 61 18.50 -4.84 -7.77
C THR A 61 18.00 -4.94 -9.21
N SER A 62 16.84 -4.35 -9.51
CA SER A 62 16.26 -4.39 -10.85
C SER A 62 17.10 -3.63 -11.86
N LEU A 63 17.57 -2.43 -11.52
CA LEU A 63 18.38 -1.60 -12.43
C LEU A 63 19.76 -2.21 -12.66
N SER A 64 20.40 -2.78 -11.61
CA SER A 64 21.68 -3.50 -11.76
C SER A 64 21.56 -4.71 -12.68
N ALA A 65 20.48 -5.50 -12.53
CA ALA A 65 20.24 -6.63 -13.42
C ALA A 65 20.00 -6.20 -14.88
N PHE A 66 19.29 -5.08 -15.09
CA PHE A 66 19.08 -4.51 -16.40
C PHE A 66 20.39 -4.04 -17.04
N THR A 67 21.21 -3.23 -16.33
CA THR A 67 22.47 -2.72 -16.87
C THR A 67 23.45 -3.83 -17.21
N GLN A 68 23.50 -4.88 -16.39
CA GLN A 68 24.33 -6.04 -16.65
C GLN A 68 23.84 -6.82 -17.88
N LYS A 69 22.51 -7.03 -18.01
CA LYS A 69 21.93 -7.80 -19.13
C LYS A 69 22.01 -7.03 -20.45
N GLN A 70 21.70 -5.74 -20.43
CA GLN A 70 21.56 -4.93 -21.65
C GLN A 70 22.88 -4.35 -22.16
N TYR A 71 23.77 -3.94 -21.24
CA TYR A 71 25.00 -3.22 -21.58
C TYR A 71 26.28 -3.97 -21.20
N ASN A 72 26.16 -5.13 -20.53
CA ASN A 72 27.29 -5.86 -19.92
C ASN A 72 28.17 -4.96 -19.05
N LYS A 73 27.52 -4.04 -18.29
CA LYS A 73 28.18 -2.99 -17.52
C LYS A 73 27.57 -2.92 -16.12
N ASP A 74 28.41 -2.86 -15.10
CA ASP A 74 27.96 -2.69 -13.70
C ASP A 74 27.36 -1.30 -13.50
N LEU A 75 26.30 -1.23 -12.70
CA LEU A 75 25.56 0.02 -12.40
C LEU A 75 26.46 1.10 -11.77
N SER A 76 27.53 0.74 -11.08
CA SER A 76 28.50 1.68 -10.51
C SER A 76 29.23 2.54 -11.54
N ARG A 77 29.17 2.15 -12.81
CA ARG A 77 29.78 2.86 -13.94
C ARG A 77 28.80 3.75 -14.69
N PHE A 78 27.57 3.90 -14.23
CA PHE A 78 26.57 4.77 -14.83
C PHE A 78 26.45 6.09 -14.08
N TYR A 79 26.49 7.18 -14.83
CA TYR A 79 26.25 8.54 -14.37
C TYR A 79 24.88 9.03 -14.86
N PHE A 80 24.42 10.17 -14.36
CA PHE A 80 23.12 10.71 -14.79
C PHE A 80 23.13 11.16 -16.26
N THR A 81 24.29 11.44 -16.84
CA THR A 81 24.47 11.67 -18.28
C THR A 81 24.15 10.45 -19.14
N ASP A 82 24.32 9.24 -18.60
CA ASP A 82 23.99 7.98 -19.28
C ASP A 82 22.50 7.67 -19.26
N ILE A 83 21.75 8.33 -18.36
CA ILE A 83 20.31 8.11 -18.17
C ILE A 83 19.53 8.95 -19.20
N THR A 84 19.55 8.49 -20.43
CA THR A 84 18.85 9.11 -21.56
C THR A 84 17.42 8.58 -21.69
N GLN A 85 16.62 9.23 -22.55
CA GLN A 85 15.29 8.73 -22.90
C GLN A 85 15.37 7.31 -23.51
N LYS A 86 16.38 7.02 -24.33
CA LYS A 86 16.62 5.68 -24.89
C LYS A 86 16.86 4.66 -23.78
N PHE A 87 17.73 4.97 -22.80
CA PHE A 87 17.97 4.12 -21.65
C PHE A 87 16.68 3.80 -20.88
N LEU A 88 15.84 4.83 -20.65
CA LEU A 88 14.56 4.66 -19.97
C LEU A 88 13.60 3.74 -20.74
N LEU A 89 13.48 3.91 -22.06
CA LEU A 89 12.61 3.08 -22.89
C LEU A 89 13.09 1.62 -22.93
N GLU A 90 14.39 1.38 -23.02
CA GLU A 90 14.97 0.03 -22.96
C GLU A 90 14.72 -0.62 -21.57
N TYR A 91 14.83 0.16 -20.48
CA TYR A 91 14.49 -0.33 -19.14
C TYR A 91 13.00 -0.66 -19.02
N ILE A 92 12.10 0.11 -19.62
CA ILE A 92 10.67 -0.18 -19.67
C ILE A 92 10.41 -1.53 -20.35
N VAL A 93 11.01 -1.75 -21.54
CA VAL A 93 10.88 -3.02 -22.27
C VAL A 93 11.39 -4.20 -21.44
N TYR A 94 12.54 -4.01 -20.76
CA TYR A 94 13.07 -5.02 -19.84
C TYR A 94 12.08 -5.36 -18.72
N LEU A 95 11.47 -4.34 -18.10
CA LEU A 95 10.50 -4.53 -17.02
C LEU A 95 9.19 -5.18 -17.51
N GLU A 96 8.74 -4.85 -18.72
CA GLU A 96 7.55 -5.45 -19.33
C GLU A 96 7.75 -6.95 -19.57
N ARG A 97 8.88 -7.33 -20.16
CA ARG A 97 9.23 -8.75 -20.38
C ARG A 97 9.30 -9.51 -19.06
N ARG A 98 10.01 -8.98 -18.07
CA ARG A 98 10.10 -9.56 -16.74
C ARG A 98 8.71 -9.64 -16.05
N GLY A 99 7.83 -8.66 -16.27
CA GLY A 99 6.48 -8.65 -15.74
C GLY A 99 5.60 -9.74 -16.33
N ILE A 100 5.78 -10.05 -17.61
CA ILE A 100 5.10 -11.17 -18.29
C ILE A 100 5.60 -12.51 -17.75
N GLU A 101 6.92 -12.70 -17.68
CA GLU A 101 7.58 -13.92 -17.22
C GLU A 101 7.20 -14.26 -15.77
N ASN A 102 7.11 -13.26 -14.88
CA ASN A 102 6.83 -13.44 -13.46
C ASN A 102 5.36 -13.18 -13.06
N GLY A 103 4.46 -12.93 -14.03
CA GLY A 103 3.05 -12.64 -13.76
C GLY A 103 2.78 -11.33 -13.00
N ASN A 104 3.80 -10.47 -12.81
CA ASN A 104 3.69 -9.25 -12.01
C ASN A 104 3.93 -7.98 -12.83
N ARG A 105 2.87 -7.45 -13.44
CA ARG A 105 2.92 -6.20 -14.21
C ARG A 105 2.88 -4.93 -13.35
N ALA A 106 2.48 -5.02 -12.09
CA ALA A 106 2.36 -3.85 -11.21
C ALA A 106 3.73 -3.28 -10.77
N GLY A 107 4.76 -4.12 -10.71
CA GLY A 107 6.12 -3.73 -10.32
C GLY A 107 6.75 -2.69 -11.22
N LEU A 108 6.44 -2.69 -12.52
CA LEU A 108 6.95 -1.73 -13.50
C LEU A 108 6.64 -0.28 -13.06
N ARG A 109 5.37 0.04 -12.77
CA ARG A 109 4.97 1.40 -12.37
C ARG A 109 5.71 1.88 -11.14
N GLN A 110 5.86 0.99 -10.17
CA GLN A 110 6.52 1.32 -8.91
C GLN A 110 8.00 1.62 -9.13
N LEU A 111 8.69 0.81 -9.92
CA LEU A 111 10.11 1.00 -10.23
C LEU A 111 10.32 2.28 -11.03
N LEU A 112 9.49 2.59 -12.03
CA LEU A 112 9.58 3.84 -12.79
C LEU A 112 9.34 5.08 -11.92
N ARG A 113 8.43 5.01 -10.94
CA ARG A 113 8.19 6.11 -10.00
C ARG A 113 9.37 6.36 -9.08
N ILE A 114 10.00 5.29 -8.58
CA ILE A 114 11.21 5.42 -7.77
C ILE A 114 12.35 5.99 -8.63
N PHE A 115 12.47 5.55 -9.87
CA PHE A 115 13.48 6.07 -10.78
C PHE A 115 13.27 7.57 -11.05
N ARG A 116 12.04 7.98 -11.37
CA ARG A 116 11.71 9.40 -11.54
C ARG A 116 12.00 10.21 -10.27
N ALA A 117 11.64 9.68 -9.10
CA ALA A 117 11.92 10.35 -7.83
C ALA A 117 13.43 10.52 -7.57
N LEU A 118 14.25 9.53 -7.97
CA LEU A 118 15.71 9.60 -7.88
C LEU A 118 16.28 10.68 -8.81
N VAL A 119 15.83 10.72 -10.08
CA VAL A 119 16.30 11.70 -11.07
C VAL A 119 15.86 13.12 -10.69
N ASN A 120 14.62 13.30 -10.20
CA ASN A 120 14.17 14.58 -9.66
C ASN A 120 15.06 15.03 -8.50
N TYR A 121 15.32 14.15 -7.53
CA TYR A 121 16.18 14.46 -6.40
C TYR A 121 17.60 14.86 -6.84
N ALA A 122 18.17 14.13 -7.80
CA ALA A 122 19.47 14.46 -8.38
C ALA A 122 19.47 15.84 -9.06
N LYS A 123 18.37 16.20 -9.74
CA LYS A 123 18.22 17.48 -10.44
C LYS A 123 17.96 18.64 -9.47
N ASP A 124 16.92 18.48 -8.63
CA ASP A 124 16.33 19.60 -7.89
C ASP A 124 17.09 19.89 -6.59
N GLU A 125 17.59 18.85 -5.90
CA GLU A 125 18.26 18.98 -4.61
C GLU A 125 19.81 18.98 -4.72
N LEU A 126 20.34 18.17 -5.63
CA LEU A 126 21.80 18.01 -5.77
C LEU A 126 22.35 18.77 -6.98
N HIS A 127 21.52 19.34 -7.81
CA HIS A 127 21.90 20.08 -9.04
C HIS A 127 22.88 19.31 -9.92
N MET A 128 22.73 17.97 -9.98
CA MET A 128 23.68 17.11 -10.68
C MET A 128 23.59 17.30 -12.20
N TYR A 129 24.75 17.46 -12.80
CA TYR A 129 24.84 17.54 -14.26
C TYR A 129 24.34 16.25 -14.91
N GLY A 130 23.56 16.37 -15.99
CA GLY A 130 22.98 15.25 -16.73
C GLY A 130 21.70 14.68 -16.12
N ALA A 131 21.29 15.05 -14.91
CA ALA A 131 20.01 14.64 -14.36
C ALA A 131 18.87 15.37 -15.09
N ASN A 132 18.12 14.61 -15.90
CA ASN A 132 17.04 15.16 -16.73
C ASN A 132 15.71 14.46 -16.49
N PRO A 133 14.78 15.02 -15.66
CA PRO A 133 13.47 14.44 -15.43
C PRO A 133 12.52 14.40 -16.63
N THR A 134 12.76 15.23 -17.68
CA THR A 134 11.86 15.31 -18.85
C THR A 134 11.82 14.01 -19.65
N ILE A 135 12.86 13.15 -19.52
CA ILE A 135 12.87 11.83 -20.15
C ILE A 135 11.66 10.97 -19.76
N PHE A 136 11.07 11.22 -18.57
CA PHE A 136 9.92 10.46 -18.06
C PHE A 136 8.60 10.88 -18.71
N GLU A 137 8.55 11.95 -19.50
CA GLU A 137 7.36 12.33 -20.28
C GLU A 137 6.98 11.21 -21.24
N ALA A 138 7.97 10.56 -21.85
CA ALA A 138 7.78 9.39 -22.72
C ALA A 138 7.22 8.15 -21.99
N ALA A 139 7.25 8.12 -20.64
CA ALA A 139 6.78 7.03 -19.82
C ALA A 139 5.50 7.37 -19.03
N THR A 140 4.88 8.52 -19.29
CA THR A 140 3.74 9.04 -18.51
C THR A 140 2.59 8.03 -18.43
N GLU A 141 2.21 7.42 -19.56
CA GLU A 141 1.15 6.43 -19.62
C GLU A 141 1.50 5.15 -18.83
N LYS A 142 2.76 4.70 -18.91
CA LYS A 142 3.25 3.53 -18.19
C LYS A 142 3.31 3.76 -16.66
N MET A 143 3.45 4.99 -16.24
CA MET A 143 3.42 5.41 -14.83
C MET A 143 2.03 5.76 -14.32
N ALA A 144 1.05 5.94 -15.21
CA ALA A 144 -0.32 6.26 -14.82
C ALA A 144 -0.94 5.13 -13.99
N TRP A 145 -1.72 5.49 -12.97
CA TRP A 145 -2.55 4.51 -12.28
C TRP A 145 -3.70 4.12 -13.21
N GLY A 146 -3.86 2.84 -13.47
CA GLY A 146 -5.09 2.34 -14.07
C GLY A 146 -6.31 2.67 -13.21
N GLN A 147 -7.49 2.56 -13.78
CA GLN A 147 -8.71 2.66 -12.99
C GLN A 147 -8.66 1.61 -11.86
N PHE A 148 -8.92 2.07 -10.64
CA PHE A 148 -9.03 1.16 -9.50
C PHE A 148 -10.39 0.47 -9.59
N GLU A 149 -10.36 -0.82 -9.82
CA GLU A 149 -11.55 -1.65 -9.67
C GLU A 149 -11.57 -2.23 -8.26
N SER A 150 -12.71 -2.04 -7.57
CA SER A 150 -12.93 -2.68 -6.28
C SER A 150 -12.94 -4.21 -6.47
N LYS A 151 -12.14 -4.91 -5.67
CA LYS A 151 -12.13 -6.39 -5.64
C LYS A 151 -13.23 -6.93 -4.72
N ALA A 152 -14.41 -6.37 -4.77
CA ALA A 152 -15.54 -6.86 -4.02
C ALA A 152 -16.03 -8.21 -4.60
N VAL A 153 -16.41 -9.11 -3.72
CA VAL A 153 -17.12 -10.37 -4.05
C VAL A 153 -18.54 -10.31 -3.52
N ASN A 154 -19.39 -11.25 -3.95
CA ASN A 154 -20.73 -11.37 -3.38
C ASN A 154 -20.63 -11.63 -1.86
N PRO A 155 -21.35 -10.88 -0.97
CA PRO A 155 -21.32 -11.07 0.48
C PRO A 155 -21.65 -12.50 0.94
N ASN A 156 -22.42 -13.26 0.16
CA ASN A 156 -22.68 -14.66 0.45
C ASN A 156 -21.42 -15.52 0.45
N ILE A 157 -20.37 -15.13 -0.28
CA ILE A 157 -19.08 -15.81 -0.24
C ILE A 157 -18.44 -15.66 1.14
N ILE A 158 -18.47 -14.45 1.72
CA ILE A 158 -17.98 -14.20 3.08
C ILE A 158 -18.76 -15.05 4.10
N ARG A 159 -20.08 -15.13 3.95
CA ARG A 159 -20.91 -15.99 4.79
C ARG A 159 -20.55 -17.47 4.67
N ARG A 160 -20.37 -17.97 3.44
CA ARG A 160 -19.93 -19.36 3.21
C ARG A 160 -18.56 -19.64 3.82
N MET A 161 -17.62 -18.69 3.73
CA MET A 161 -16.31 -18.76 4.36
C MET A 161 -16.40 -18.81 5.89
N GLU A 162 -17.30 -18.05 6.49
CA GLU A 162 -17.49 -18.04 7.95
C GLU A 162 -17.94 -19.41 8.49
N PHE A 163 -18.86 -20.06 7.77
CA PHE A 163 -19.48 -21.33 8.18
C PHE A 163 -18.83 -22.58 7.55
N MET A 164 -17.71 -22.43 6.86
CA MET A 164 -17.03 -23.59 6.30
C MET A 164 -16.34 -24.45 7.37
N ASP A 165 -16.12 -25.73 7.06
CA ASP A 165 -15.44 -26.65 7.96
C ASP A 165 -14.00 -26.21 8.22
N ARG A 166 -13.73 -25.88 9.46
CA ARG A 166 -12.41 -25.43 9.92
C ARG A 166 -11.39 -26.55 10.04
N SER A 167 -11.81 -27.81 10.08
CA SER A 167 -10.90 -28.97 10.13
C SER A 167 -10.07 -29.13 8.86
N LEU A 168 -10.50 -28.52 7.75
CA LEU A 168 -9.78 -28.47 6.49
C LEU A 168 -8.54 -27.57 6.53
N PHE A 169 -8.36 -26.78 7.58
CA PHE A 169 -7.33 -25.75 7.70
C PHE A 169 -6.45 -25.98 8.92
N SER A 170 -5.16 -25.79 8.76
CA SER A 170 -4.22 -25.74 9.87
C SER A 170 -4.54 -24.58 10.83
N GLU A 171 -4.02 -24.61 12.05
CA GLU A 171 -4.23 -23.52 13.02
C GLU A 171 -3.81 -22.14 12.48
N GLN A 172 -2.72 -22.08 11.71
CA GLN A 172 -2.26 -20.84 11.11
C GLN A 172 -3.20 -20.35 9.98
N GLU A 173 -3.72 -21.26 9.16
CA GLU A 173 -4.72 -20.94 8.15
C GLU A 173 -6.05 -20.51 8.80
N GLN A 174 -6.47 -21.15 9.90
CA GLN A 174 -7.64 -20.72 10.67
C GLN A 174 -7.47 -19.30 11.22
N LEU A 175 -6.27 -18.95 11.73
CA LEU A 175 -5.96 -17.57 12.11
C LEU A 175 -6.07 -16.63 10.91
N CYS A 176 -5.58 -17.00 9.73
CA CYS A 176 -5.70 -16.20 8.52
C CYS A 176 -7.16 -15.94 8.14
N LEU A 177 -8.02 -16.95 8.23
CA LEU A 177 -9.46 -16.83 7.96
C LEU A 177 -10.15 -15.93 8.97
N ASP A 178 -9.87 -16.11 10.26
CA ASP A 178 -10.46 -15.27 11.30
C ASP A 178 -10.04 -13.80 11.17
N LEU A 179 -8.78 -13.54 10.83
CA LEU A 179 -8.31 -12.17 10.63
C LEU A 179 -8.86 -11.55 9.34
N PHE A 180 -9.09 -12.34 8.30
CA PHE A 180 -9.77 -11.86 7.10
C PHE A 180 -11.23 -11.51 7.39
N LEU A 181 -11.98 -12.36 8.12
CA LEU A 181 -13.33 -12.09 8.57
C LEU A 181 -13.37 -10.88 9.52
N PHE A 182 -12.42 -10.78 10.44
CA PHE A 182 -12.26 -9.61 11.30
C PHE A 182 -12.08 -8.33 10.49
N SER A 183 -11.21 -8.40 9.46
CA SER A 183 -11.03 -7.27 8.54
C SER A 183 -12.34 -6.88 7.87
N PHE A 184 -13.11 -7.84 7.37
CA PHE A 184 -14.41 -7.58 6.74
C PHE A 184 -15.36 -6.87 7.70
N TYR A 185 -15.60 -7.46 8.86
CA TYR A 185 -16.55 -6.93 9.85
C TYR A 185 -16.10 -5.60 10.50
N SER A 186 -14.80 -5.29 10.48
CA SER A 186 -14.26 -4.05 11.03
C SER A 186 -14.07 -2.94 9.96
N GLY A 187 -14.96 -2.87 8.97
CA GLY A 187 -14.90 -1.80 7.97
C GLY A 187 -13.86 -2.03 6.87
N GLY A 188 -13.41 -3.27 6.69
CA GLY A 188 -12.33 -3.59 5.77
C GLY A 188 -10.98 -3.08 6.27
N MET A 189 -10.67 -3.29 7.54
CA MET A 189 -9.41 -2.91 8.16
C MET A 189 -8.23 -3.49 7.38
N ALA A 190 -7.23 -2.66 7.09
CA ALA A 190 -6.07 -3.12 6.31
C ALA A 190 -5.23 -4.14 7.08
N ASN A 191 -4.55 -5.07 6.36
CA ASN A 191 -3.71 -6.11 6.98
C ASN A 191 -2.76 -5.52 8.03
N VAL A 192 -2.05 -4.45 7.69
CA VAL A 192 -1.12 -3.81 8.62
C VAL A 192 -1.80 -3.30 9.89
N ASP A 193 -3.04 -2.86 9.80
CA ASP A 193 -3.78 -2.31 10.93
C ASP A 193 -4.35 -3.45 11.79
N VAL A 194 -4.87 -4.55 11.18
CA VAL A 194 -5.33 -5.74 11.91
C VAL A 194 -4.19 -6.40 12.68
N VAL A 195 -3.03 -6.60 12.03
CA VAL A 195 -1.86 -7.24 12.67
C VAL A 195 -1.28 -6.39 13.80
N ASN A 196 -1.43 -5.07 13.72
CA ASN A 196 -0.96 -4.13 14.76
C ASN A 196 -2.05 -3.70 15.74
N LEU A 197 -3.24 -4.30 15.69
CA LEU A 197 -4.34 -3.97 16.60
C LEU A 197 -3.94 -4.32 18.04
N THR A 198 -4.20 -3.39 18.95
CA THR A 198 -3.92 -3.52 20.38
C THR A 198 -5.19 -3.38 21.19
N TRP A 199 -5.22 -3.93 22.40
CA TRP A 199 -6.42 -3.93 23.26
C TRP A 199 -6.85 -2.52 23.68
N ASP A 200 -5.94 -1.56 23.77
CA ASP A 200 -6.27 -0.15 24.06
C ASP A 200 -7.02 0.55 22.90
N MET A 201 -7.03 -0.03 21.70
CA MET A 201 -7.83 0.45 20.56
C MET A 201 -9.28 -0.06 20.60
N ILE A 202 -9.59 -1.02 21.47
CA ILE A 202 -10.93 -1.60 21.63
C ILE A 202 -11.68 -0.84 22.73
N ASN A 203 -12.66 -0.05 22.36
CA ASN A 203 -13.49 0.69 23.30
C ASN A 203 -14.84 -0.04 23.50
N GLU A 204 -14.84 -1.01 24.43
CA GLU A 204 -16.04 -1.80 24.72
C GLU A 204 -17.19 -0.95 25.26
N LYS A 205 -16.90 0.15 25.98
CA LYS A 205 -17.92 1.04 26.55
C LYS A 205 -18.67 1.83 25.46
N GLU A 206 -17.96 2.28 24.46
CA GLU A 206 -18.54 3.00 23.32
C GLU A 206 -18.96 2.05 22.18
N GLY A 207 -18.71 0.76 22.31
CA GLY A 207 -19.06 -0.24 21.31
C GLY A 207 -18.34 -0.04 19.96
N MET A 208 -17.08 0.39 19.97
CA MET A 208 -16.32 0.64 18.76
C MET A 208 -14.84 0.34 18.91
N ILE A 209 -14.17 0.12 17.75
CA ILE A 209 -12.73 0.07 17.65
C ILE A 209 -12.26 1.46 17.17
N VAL A 210 -11.31 2.07 17.88
CA VAL A 210 -10.78 3.40 17.52
C VAL A 210 -9.31 3.28 17.18
N TYR A 211 -8.97 3.44 15.90
CA TYR A 211 -7.57 3.33 15.48
C TYR A 211 -7.24 4.33 14.38
N GLU A 212 -5.98 4.74 14.32
CA GLU A 212 -5.46 5.53 13.22
C GLU A 212 -4.80 4.62 12.20
N ARG A 213 -5.19 4.75 10.93
CA ARG A 213 -4.67 3.91 9.85
C ARG A 213 -3.17 4.12 9.64
N THR A 214 -2.42 3.05 9.63
CA THR A 214 -0.94 3.09 9.50
C THR A 214 -0.48 3.75 8.21
N LYS A 215 -1.12 3.46 7.08
CA LYS A 215 -0.66 3.94 5.77
C LYS A 215 -1.07 5.38 5.47
N PHE A 216 -2.29 5.74 5.84
CA PHE A 216 -2.85 7.07 5.66
C PHE A 216 -3.40 7.50 7.02
N PRO A 217 -2.79 8.49 7.70
CA PRO A 217 -3.17 8.88 9.04
C PRO A 217 -4.58 9.49 9.03
N LYS A 218 -5.56 8.61 9.16
CA LYS A 218 -6.97 8.96 9.29
C LYS A 218 -7.58 8.02 10.32
N LEU A 219 -8.34 8.60 11.23
CA LEU A 219 -9.07 7.86 12.25
C LEU A 219 -10.13 6.99 11.57
N ALA A 220 -10.24 5.75 12.01
CA ALA A 220 -11.29 4.81 11.65
C ALA A 220 -11.99 4.34 12.92
N LYS A 221 -13.31 4.23 12.85
CA LYS A 221 -14.17 3.88 13.99
C LYS A 221 -15.18 2.81 13.57
N PRO A 222 -14.75 1.58 13.26
CA PRO A 222 -15.70 0.50 13.03
C PRO A 222 -16.45 0.14 14.32
N LEU A 223 -17.74 -0.15 14.16
CA LEU A 223 -18.60 -0.56 15.26
C LEU A 223 -18.22 -1.97 15.73
N LEU A 224 -18.27 -2.19 17.04
CA LEU A 224 -17.99 -3.46 17.70
C LEU A 224 -19.25 -4.33 17.67
N ILE A 225 -19.46 -5.06 16.60
CA ILE A 225 -20.59 -5.98 16.42
C ILE A 225 -20.29 -7.36 17.01
N ASP A 226 -21.31 -8.18 17.27
CA ASP A 226 -21.18 -9.51 17.89
C ASP A 226 -20.15 -10.40 17.19
N ARG A 227 -20.09 -10.36 15.86
CA ARG A 227 -19.11 -11.13 15.08
C ARG A 227 -17.65 -10.74 15.41
N LEU A 228 -17.39 -9.46 15.63
CA LEU A 228 -16.06 -8.99 16.05
C LEU A 228 -15.78 -9.40 17.50
N ILE A 229 -16.77 -9.32 18.39
CA ILE A 229 -16.62 -9.73 19.79
C ILE A 229 -16.26 -11.22 19.88
N ILE A 230 -16.93 -12.09 19.13
CA ILE A 230 -16.63 -13.53 19.09
C ILE A 230 -15.17 -13.77 18.66
N ILE A 231 -14.68 -13.06 17.64
CA ILE A 231 -13.29 -13.21 17.20
C ILE A 231 -12.32 -12.67 18.25
N LEU A 232 -12.60 -11.50 18.82
CA LEU A 232 -11.76 -10.91 19.87
C LEU A 232 -11.64 -11.83 21.09
N GLU A 233 -12.75 -12.40 21.57
CA GLU A 233 -12.75 -13.34 22.70
C GLU A 233 -11.95 -14.62 22.40
N LYS A 234 -12.05 -15.16 21.18
CA LYS A 234 -11.24 -16.31 20.74
C LYS A 234 -9.74 -16.07 20.89
N TYR A 235 -9.29 -14.81 20.73
CA TYR A 235 -7.87 -14.44 20.78
C TYR A 235 -7.48 -13.68 22.05
N ARG A 236 -8.38 -13.53 23.02
CA ARG A 236 -8.08 -12.86 24.30
C ARG A 236 -6.92 -13.56 25.00
N GLY A 237 -5.87 -12.80 25.31
CA GLY A 237 -4.66 -13.30 25.99
C GLY A 237 -3.70 -14.15 25.11
N LYS A 238 -3.95 -14.30 23.80
CA LYS A 238 -3.08 -15.05 22.89
C LYS A 238 -2.05 -14.19 22.17
N GLY A 239 -2.25 -12.88 22.11
CA GLY A 239 -1.29 -11.94 21.52
C GLY A 239 -0.11 -11.68 22.44
N VAL A 240 1.05 -11.34 21.86
CA VAL A 240 2.24 -10.95 22.62
C VAL A 240 2.09 -9.48 23.07
N GLY A 241 2.36 -9.21 24.34
CA GLY A 241 2.21 -7.88 24.92
C GLY A 241 0.75 -7.40 24.81
N ASN A 242 0.55 -6.19 24.28
CA ASN A 242 -0.77 -5.60 24.11
C ASN A 242 -1.45 -5.92 22.75
N TYR A 243 -0.82 -6.71 21.86
CA TYR A 243 -1.44 -7.08 20.59
C TYR A 243 -2.64 -8.00 20.78
N VAL A 244 -3.69 -7.77 20.00
CA VAL A 244 -4.91 -8.60 20.02
C VAL A 244 -4.64 -9.99 19.44
N PHE A 245 -3.97 -10.04 18.28
CA PHE A 245 -3.79 -11.27 17.52
C PHE A 245 -2.37 -11.84 17.63
N PRO A 246 -2.21 -13.18 17.68
CA PRO A 246 -0.91 -13.85 17.85
C PRO A 246 -0.14 -13.95 16.52
N VAL A 247 -0.06 -12.86 15.78
CA VAL A 247 0.73 -12.81 14.54
C VAL A 247 2.20 -12.58 14.87
N TYR A 248 2.50 -11.71 15.84
CA TYR A 248 3.84 -11.51 16.35
C TYR A 248 4.15 -12.50 17.47
N THR A 249 5.42 -12.77 17.67
CA THR A 249 5.98 -13.49 18.80
C THR A 249 7.02 -12.60 19.49
N GLU A 250 7.51 -13.00 20.64
CA GLU A 250 8.54 -12.26 21.39
C GLU A 250 9.82 -11.99 20.59
N LYS A 251 10.07 -12.78 19.53
CA LYS A 251 11.23 -12.59 18.62
C LYS A 251 11.08 -11.37 17.70
N HIS A 252 9.87 -10.82 17.54
CA HIS A 252 9.59 -9.72 16.62
C HIS A 252 9.68 -8.35 17.34
N ILE A 253 10.89 -7.97 17.75
CA ILE A 253 11.13 -6.77 18.55
C ILE A 253 11.26 -5.53 17.64
N THR A 254 12.10 -5.63 16.59
CA THR A 254 12.39 -4.49 15.70
C THR A 254 11.34 -4.32 14.62
N ASP A 255 11.18 -3.09 14.12
CA ASP A 255 10.27 -2.78 12.99
C ASP A 255 10.57 -3.61 11.75
N LYS A 256 11.86 -3.91 11.50
CA LYS A 256 12.27 -4.76 10.38
C LYS A 256 11.79 -6.20 10.56
N GLN A 257 11.91 -6.77 11.75
CA GLN A 257 11.40 -8.11 12.07
C GLN A 257 9.88 -8.16 11.97
N LYS A 258 9.17 -7.16 12.54
CA LYS A 258 7.71 -7.04 12.44
C LYS A 258 7.26 -6.91 10.99
N MET A 259 7.96 -6.13 10.18
CA MET A 259 7.67 -6.00 8.74
C MET A 259 7.88 -7.33 8.01
N GLY A 260 8.97 -8.05 8.28
CA GLY A 260 9.24 -9.38 7.72
C GLY A 260 8.12 -10.37 8.07
N ARG A 261 7.75 -10.45 9.36
CA ARG A 261 6.67 -11.35 9.82
C ARG A 261 5.33 -11.00 9.17
N ARG A 262 5.00 -9.72 9.08
CA ARG A 262 3.77 -9.24 8.44
C ARG A 262 3.72 -9.60 6.96
N ASN A 263 4.84 -9.52 6.24
CA ASN A 263 4.92 -9.93 4.84
C ASN A 263 4.71 -11.44 4.69
N SER A 264 5.37 -12.27 5.49
CA SER A 264 5.17 -13.71 5.49
C SER A 264 3.74 -14.10 5.84
N PHE A 265 3.14 -13.44 6.83
CA PHE A 265 1.73 -13.64 7.19
C PHE A 265 0.80 -13.23 6.04
N SER A 266 1.08 -12.14 5.34
CA SER A 266 0.30 -11.70 4.18
C SER A 266 0.35 -12.71 3.03
N THR A 267 1.48 -13.38 2.83
CA THR A 267 1.61 -14.48 1.86
C THR A 267 0.74 -15.65 2.27
N LEU A 268 0.83 -16.10 3.54
CA LEU A 268 0.01 -17.19 4.06
C LEU A 268 -1.49 -16.89 3.94
N VAL A 269 -1.92 -15.65 4.21
CA VAL A 269 -3.31 -15.25 3.99
C VAL A 269 -3.71 -15.39 2.53
N SER A 270 -2.85 -15.00 1.59
CA SER A 270 -3.16 -15.13 0.16
C SER A 270 -3.30 -16.59 -0.25
N GLU A 271 -2.41 -17.46 0.20
CA GLU A 271 -2.45 -18.91 -0.04
C GLU A 271 -3.71 -19.55 0.59
N THR A 272 -4.05 -19.13 1.81
CA THR A 272 -5.29 -19.59 2.49
C THR A 272 -6.54 -19.16 1.73
N LEU A 273 -6.57 -17.91 1.23
CA LEU A 273 -7.70 -17.43 0.44
C LEU A 273 -7.80 -18.14 -0.92
N ASP A 274 -6.67 -18.45 -1.57
CA ASP A 274 -6.66 -19.25 -2.80
C ASP A 274 -7.26 -20.65 -2.53
N LYS A 275 -6.89 -21.32 -1.43
CA LYS A 275 -7.49 -22.59 -0.97
C LYS A 275 -9.00 -22.47 -0.70
N VAL A 276 -9.45 -21.37 -0.07
CA VAL A 276 -10.88 -21.11 0.13
C VAL A 276 -11.61 -20.98 -1.21
N CYS A 277 -11.03 -20.25 -2.17
CA CYS A 277 -11.62 -20.10 -3.50
C CYS A 277 -11.78 -21.47 -4.19
N GLU A 278 -10.79 -22.34 -4.08
CA GLU A 278 -10.82 -23.70 -4.60
C GLU A 278 -11.96 -24.53 -3.96
N ILE A 279 -12.01 -24.58 -2.61
CA ILE A 279 -13.04 -25.32 -1.87
C ILE A 279 -14.46 -24.82 -2.18
N LEU A 280 -14.62 -23.49 -2.29
CA LEU A 280 -15.93 -22.90 -2.55
C LEU A 280 -16.30 -22.82 -4.04
N GLY A 281 -15.41 -23.23 -4.96
CA GLY A 281 -15.61 -23.14 -6.40
C GLY A 281 -15.73 -21.70 -6.91
N ILE A 282 -14.88 -20.79 -6.39
CA ILE A 282 -14.88 -19.37 -6.72
C ILE A 282 -13.76 -19.10 -7.73
N ASN A 283 -14.11 -18.55 -8.89
CA ASN A 283 -13.13 -18.23 -9.94
C ASN A 283 -12.40 -16.90 -9.72
N GLU A 284 -12.98 -15.98 -8.92
CA GLU A 284 -12.35 -14.70 -8.63
C GLU A 284 -11.24 -14.84 -7.61
N LYS A 285 -10.07 -14.25 -7.90
CA LYS A 285 -8.97 -14.21 -6.96
C LYS A 285 -9.28 -13.29 -5.77
N MET A 286 -9.39 -13.85 -4.59
CA MET A 286 -9.52 -13.10 -3.35
C MET A 286 -8.17 -12.59 -2.85
N THR A 287 -8.17 -11.45 -2.23
CA THR A 287 -7.01 -10.84 -1.58
C THR A 287 -7.46 -10.17 -0.29
N TRP A 288 -6.55 -9.73 0.58
CA TRP A 288 -6.93 -8.97 1.77
C TRP A 288 -7.85 -7.78 1.45
N TYR A 289 -7.60 -7.09 0.32
CA TYR A 289 -8.43 -5.96 -0.12
C TYR A 289 -9.85 -6.37 -0.52
N THR A 290 -10.11 -7.64 -0.77
CA THR A 290 -11.46 -8.16 -1.05
C THR A 290 -12.38 -7.95 0.16
N ALA A 291 -11.89 -8.15 1.39
CA ALA A 291 -12.66 -7.84 2.60
C ALA A 291 -13.15 -6.39 2.61
N ARG A 292 -12.25 -5.45 2.32
CA ARG A 292 -12.58 -4.02 2.28
C ARG A 292 -13.53 -3.65 1.15
N GLY A 293 -13.24 -4.18 -0.05
CA GLY A 293 -14.09 -3.94 -1.22
C GLY A 293 -15.51 -4.44 -0.98
N THR A 294 -15.63 -5.65 -0.45
CA THR A 294 -16.92 -6.28 -0.17
C THR A 294 -17.68 -5.55 0.93
N PHE A 295 -17.03 -5.19 2.04
CA PHE A 295 -17.66 -4.40 3.11
C PHE A 295 -18.23 -3.09 2.58
N ILE A 296 -17.40 -2.27 1.94
CA ILE A 296 -17.83 -0.95 1.46
C ILE A 296 -18.97 -1.08 0.44
N SER A 297 -18.87 -2.00 -0.52
CA SER A 297 -19.91 -2.20 -1.52
C SER A 297 -21.21 -2.71 -0.88
N SER A 298 -21.13 -3.65 0.06
CA SER A 298 -22.30 -4.20 0.75
C SER A 298 -23.04 -3.14 1.58
N GLU A 299 -22.30 -2.29 2.29
CA GLU A 299 -22.90 -1.23 3.09
C GLU A 299 -23.57 -0.15 2.23
N LEU A 300 -22.92 0.23 1.12
CA LEU A 300 -23.52 1.15 0.15
C LEU A 300 -24.77 0.53 -0.50
N ASP A 301 -24.73 -0.76 -0.76
CA ASP A 301 -25.85 -1.51 -1.32
C ASP A 301 -27.01 -1.65 -0.35
N ALA A 302 -26.73 -1.77 0.94
CA ALA A 302 -27.72 -1.75 2.01
C ALA A 302 -28.31 -0.35 2.26
N GLY A 303 -27.75 0.71 1.67
CA GLY A 303 -28.22 2.08 1.83
C GLY A 303 -27.57 2.83 2.99
N THR A 304 -26.51 2.28 3.59
CA THR A 304 -25.75 2.98 4.63
C THR A 304 -25.16 4.28 4.06
N PRO A 305 -25.33 5.43 4.74
CA PRO A 305 -24.79 6.70 4.26
C PRO A 305 -23.29 6.64 4.03
N ILE A 306 -22.83 7.15 2.88
CA ILE A 306 -21.43 7.11 2.45
C ILE A 306 -20.47 7.73 3.50
N THR A 307 -20.94 8.69 4.28
CA THR A 307 -20.18 9.31 5.37
C THR A 307 -19.91 8.33 6.51
N HIS A 308 -20.90 7.51 6.89
CA HIS A 308 -20.74 6.47 7.91
C HIS A 308 -19.83 5.35 7.43
N VAL A 309 -20.01 4.90 6.17
CA VAL A 309 -19.10 3.91 5.56
C VAL A 309 -17.67 4.45 5.53
N ALA A 310 -17.51 5.74 5.23
CA ALA A 310 -16.21 6.40 5.20
C ALA A 310 -15.55 6.47 6.58
N GLU A 311 -16.32 6.73 7.63
CA GLU A 311 -15.84 6.76 9.03
C GLU A 311 -15.40 5.36 9.48
N MET A 312 -16.25 4.35 9.31
CA MET A 312 -15.91 2.95 9.65
C MET A 312 -14.66 2.47 8.92
N ALA A 313 -14.58 2.73 7.61
CA ALA A 313 -13.46 2.32 6.77
C ALA A 313 -12.21 3.22 6.90
N GLY A 314 -12.27 4.35 7.62
CA GLY A 314 -11.20 5.33 7.68
C GLY A 314 -10.82 5.90 6.30
N ASN A 315 -11.82 6.12 5.44
CA ASN A 315 -11.67 6.73 4.11
C ASN A 315 -12.29 8.13 4.07
N SER A 316 -12.09 8.86 2.97
CA SER A 316 -12.95 10.01 2.67
C SER A 316 -14.18 9.56 1.86
N ALA A 317 -15.32 10.23 2.04
CA ALA A 317 -16.50 10.00 1.22
C ALA A 317 -16.17 10.09 -0.28
N ARG A 318 -15.36 11.09 -0.68
CA ARG A 318 -14.87 11.26 -2.06
C ARG A 318 -14.09 10.04 -2.58
N THR A 319 -13.30 9.39 -1.70
CA THR A 319 -12.55 8.17 -2.09
C THR A 319 -13.50 7.00 -2.31
N ILE A 320 -14.52 6.87 -1.45
CA ILE A 320 -15.53 5.82 -1.58
C ILE A 320 -16.36 6.04 -2.84
N GLU A 321 -16.85 7.25 -3.06
CA GLU A 321 -17.59 7.61 -4.26
C GLU A 321 -16.80 7.31 -5.53
N LYS A 322 -15.56 7.73 -5.60
CA LYS A 322 -14.71 7.51 -6.78
C LYS A 322 -14.41 6.05 -7.09
N HIS A 323 -14.26 5.20 -6.07
CA HIS A 323 -13.68 3.86 -6.23
C HIS A 323 -14.64 2.70 -5.96
N TYR A 324 -15.74 2.94 -5.25
CA TYR A 324 -16.66 1.89 -4.83
C TYR A 324 -18.09 2.15 -5.28
N TYR A 325 -18.45 3.41 -5.50
CA TYR A 325 -19.79 3.75 -5.98
C TYR A 325 -19.88 3.41 -7.47
N LYS A 326 -20.47 2.27 -7.78
CA LYS A 326 -20.84 1.90 -9.14
C LYS A 326 -22.29 2.34 -9.37
N ASN A 327 -22.54 3.07 -10.45
CA ASN A 327 -23.87 3.52 -10.87
C ASN A 327 -24.74 2.34 -11.40
N THR A 328 -24.54 1.13 -10.81
CA THR A 328 -25.13 -0.14 -11.26
C THR A 328 -26.59 -0.32 -10.82
N LYS A 329 -27.14 0.63 -10.06
CA LYS A 329 -28.50 0.52 -9.51
C LYS A 329 -29.52 1.46 -10.16
N GLN A 330 -29.33 1.82 -11.41
CA GLN A 330 -30.31 2.67 -12.11
C GLN A 330 -31.69 2.04 -12.13
N ASP A 331 -31.81 0.72 -12.29
CA ASP A 331 -33.10 0.03 -12.30
C ASP A 331 -33.69 -0.04 -10.89
N GLU A 332 -32.90 -0.29 -9.83
CA GLU A 332 -33.39 -0.22 -8.46
C GLU A 332 -33.78 1.21 -8.08
N LEU A 333 -32.99 2.21 -8.48
CA LEU A 333 -33.33 3.61 -8.26
C LEU A 333 -34.64 3.97 -9.00
N ARG A 334 -34.79 3.52 -10.24
CA ARG A 334 -36.02 3.71 -11.02
C ARG A 334 -37.22 3.07 -10.32
N GLN A 335 -37.05 1.83 -9.81
CA GLN A 335 -38.13 1.16 -9.06
C GLN A 335 -38.49 1.92 -7.80
N ARG A 336 -37.49 2.38 -7.01
CA ARG A 336 -37.72 3.19 -5.80
C ARG A 336 -38.40 4.52 -6.12
N MET A 337 -37.98 5.19 -7.19
CA MET A 337 -38.63 6.44 -7.65
C MET A 337 -40.06 6.19 -8.11
N ASN A 338 -40.33 5.13 -8.86
CA ASN A 338 -41.64 4.76 -9.27
C ASN A 338 -42.57 4.39 -8.08
N ALA A 339 -42.02 3.65 -7.10
CA ALA A 339 -42.75 3.34 -5.87
C ALA A 339 -43.11 4.59 -5.05
N ARG A 340 -42.22 5.61 -5.05
CA ARG A 340 -42.39 6.85 -4.28
C ARG A 340 -43.29 7.87 -5.02
N TYR A 341 -43.13 8.00 -6.32
CA TYR A 341 -43.73 9.09 -7.09
C TYR A 341 -44.72 8.63 -8.17
N GLY A 342 -44.72 7.34 -8.50
CA GLY A 342 -45.55 6.79 -9.59
C GLY A 342 -47.05 6.90 -9.34
N ASN A 343 -47.49 7.06 -8.10
CA ASN A 343 -48.90 7.18 -7.69
C ASN A 343 -49.30 8.63 -7.33
N TRP A 344 -48.50 9.63 -7.65
CA TRP A 344 -48.83 11.02 -7.45
C TRP A 344 -49.77 11.48 -8.58
N GLY A 345 -51.05 11.43 -8.33
CA GLY A 345 -52.06 11.88 -9.27
C GLY A 345 -53.17 10.86 -9.56
N GLN A 346 -53.26 9.74 -8.83
CA GLN A 346 -54.42 8.86 -8.78
C GLN A 346 -55.36 9.21 -7.66
#